data_c69730bf3c68d942549232ffa2f61990
#
_entry.id   c69730bf3c68d942549232ffa2f61990
#
_cell.length_a   1.000
_cell.length_b   1.000
_cell.length_c   1.000
_cell.angle_alpha   90.00
_cell.angle_beta   90.00
_cell.angle_gamma   90.00
#
_symmetry.space_group_name_H-M   'P 1'
#
loop_
_entity.id
_entity.type
_entity.pdbx_description
1 polymer ?
#
loop_
_entity_poly.entity_id
_entity_poly.type
_entity_poly.pdbx_seq_one_letter_code
_entity_poly.pdbx_strand_id
1 'polypeptide(L)'
;MDGHKFFQPHFKPDFNIDLLCTVNYICHLFVVKKELIDQVGMLRKEFDGAQDYDFVLRCVEAAGREYIRHIPRILYHWRCHQESTAENPASKQYAYDAGKRAIEDFLRSREWKGTVRHTMHLGFYRVEYQPDLLSNRPDTAVVGGKLINKKNKITGGIYNQDGVCPYLGLHRAYSGYLHRASLMQEAEIVDVRCMKASPEAAEILEEMLGLPYLGNRKNGRFDWQGSIRESTDYVELSREFCEKVRQRGWRIVWDPEMVEKIN
;
A
#
# COMPACT_ATOMS: atom_id res chain seq x y z
N MET A 1 1.58 0.46 26.11
CA MET A 1 2.21 0.95 27.37
C MET A 1 2.22 -0.16 28.39
N ASP A 2 3.19 -0.17 29.30
CA ASP A 2 3.31 -1.18 30.38
C ASP A 2 2.77 -0.70 31.73
N GLY A 3 1.97 0.34 31.74
CA GLY A 3 1.41 0.99 32.93
C GLY A 3 2.15 2.25 33.37
N HIS A 4 3.43 2.41 32.98
CA HIS A 4 4.28 3.54 33.38
C HIS A 4 4.96 4.25 32.20
N LYS A 5 5.21 3.56 31.11
CA LYS A 5 5.93 4.12 29.94
C LYS A 5 5.10 3.95 28.66
N PHE A 6 5.11 5.01 27.85
CA PHE A 6 4.64 4.97 26.48
C PHE A 6 5.80 4.63 25.55
N PHE A 7 5.61 3.69 24.64
CA PHE A 7 6.63 3.25 23.68
C PHE A 7 5.97 2.81 22.38
N GLN A 8 6.77 2.68 21.33
CA GLN A 8 6.34 2.25 20.00
C GLN A 8 5.12 3.02 19.46
N PRO A 9 5.24 4.36 19.22
CA PRO A 9 4.16 5.13 18.64
C PRO A 9 3.80 4.55 17.27
N HIS A 10 2.49 4.44 16.98
CA HIS A 10 1.98 3.98 15.71
C HIS A 10 1.42 5.16 14.92
N PHE A 11 2.26 5.77 14.08
CA PHE A 11 1.83 6.83 13.15
C PHE A 11 1.14 6.22 11.94
N LYS A 12 -0.12 6.55 11.75
CA LYS A 12 -0.96 6.04 10.67
C LYS A 12 -0.98 7.04 9.51
N PRO A 13 -1.04 6.57 8.26
CA PRO A 13 -1.33 7.44 7.12
C PRO A 13 -2.82 7.79 7.07
N ASP A 14 -3.17 8.69 6.17
CA ASP A 14 -4.55 8.83 5.71
C ASP A 14 -5.06 7.55 5.09
N PHE A 15 -6.37 7.51 4.77
CA PHE A 15 -6.97 6.28 4.27
C PHE A 15 -6.29 5.76 3.00
N ASN A 16 -5.82 4.52 3.07
CA ASN A 16 -5.04 3.83 2.06
C ASN A 16 -5.52 2.39 1.97
N ILE A 17 -6.33 2.08 0.95
CA ILE A 17 -6.96 0.77 0.82
C ILE A 17 -5.95 -0.34 0.54
N ASP A 18 -4.90 -0.05 -0.24
CA ASP A 18 -3.88 -1.03 -0.56
C ASP A 18 -3.06 -1.38 0.69
N LEU A 19 -2.72 -0.40 1.53
CA LEU A 19 -2.11 -0.68 2.82
C LEU A 19 -3.07 -1.43 3.74
N LEU A 20 -4.37 -1.10 3.74
CA LEU A 20 -5.37 -1.82 4.53
C LEU A 20 -5.49 -3.28 4.12
N CYS A 21 -5.33 -3.61 2.85
CA CYS A 21 -5.26 -5.00 2.37
C CYS A 21 -3.95 -5.73 2.74
N THR A 22 -2.99 -5.04 3.36
CA THR A 22 -1.73 -5.65 3.81
C THR A 22 -1.60 -5.74 5.33
N VAL A 23 -2.30 -4.89 6.06
CA VAL A 23 -2.28 -4.85 7.53
C VAL A 23 -3.47 -4.06 8.05
N ASN A 24 -4.06 -4.51 9.15
CA ASN A 24 -5.09 -3.74 9.86
C ASN A 24 -4.47 -2.53 10.58
N TYR A 25 -4.10 -1.48 9.83
CA TYR A 25 -3.48 -0.29 10.41
C TYR A 25 -4.49 0.68 11.05
N ILE A 26 -5.79 0.55 10.76
CA ILE A 26 -6.85 1.44 11.28
C ILE A 26 -7.11 1.20 12.76
N CYS A 27 -7.16 -0.05 13.20
CA CYS A 27 -7.32 -0.38 14.63
C CYS A 27 -6.01 -0.20 15.41
N HIS A 28 -5.97 0.47 16.56
CA HIS A 28 -7.02 1.18 17.24
C HIS A 28 -6.71 2.69 17.25
N LEU A 29 -7.60 3.63 17.30
CA LEU A 29 -9.00 3.59 17.60
C LEU A 29 -9.80 3.66 16.28
N PHE A 30 -10.86 2.89 16.16
CA PHE A 30 -11.82 2.94 15.06
C PHE A 30 -13.15 3.46 15.56
N VAL A 31 -13.70 4.46 14.89
CA VAL A 31 -15.01 5.06 15.19
C VAL A 31 -15.87 5.03 13.94
N VAL A 32 -17.09 4.58 14.08
CA VAL A 32 -18.04 4.41 12.96
C VAL A 32 -19.43 4.88 13.36
N LYS A 33 -20.17 5.44 12.41
CA LYS A 33 -21.56 5.83 12.61
C LYS A 33 -22.45 4.61 12.81
N LYS A 34 -23.46 4.73 13.68
CA LYS A 34 -24.39 3.64 13.96
C LYS A 34 -25.11 3.15 12.71
N GLU A 35 -25.54 4.07 11.85
CA GLU A 35 -26.24 3.75 10.60
C GLU A 35 -25.42 2.84 9.68
N LEU A 36 -24.09 3.03 9.69
CA LEU A 36 -23.18 2.17 8.91
C LEU A 36 -23.08 0.77 9.53
N ILE A 37 -23.12 0.66 10.88
CA ILE A 37 -23.18 -0.63 11.56
C ILE A 37 -24.49 -1.36 11.19
N ASP A 38 -25.62 -0.64 11.19
CA ASP A 38 -26.91 -1.20 10.84
C ASP A 38 -26.94 -1.72 9.38
N GLN A 39 -26.16 -1.09 8.48
CA GLN A 39 -26.01 -1.49 7.08
C GLN A 39 -25.10 -2.72 6.90
N VAL A 40 -23.93 -2.73 7.52
CA VAL A 40 -22.93 -3.80 7.30
C VAL A 40 -23.08 -4.98 8.25
N GLY A 41 -23.87 -4.82 9.32
CA GLY A 41 -24.05 -5.83 10.37
C GLY A 41 -22.92 -5.84 11.41
N MET A 42 -23.09 -6.66 12.42
CA MET A 42 -22.18 -6.79 13.54
C MET A 42 -20.92 -7.62 13.22
N LEU A 43 -20.11 -7.90 14.23
CA LEU A 43 -18.94 -8.78 14.11
C LEU A 43 -19.36 -10.19 13.68
N ARG A 44 -18.61 -10.79 12.77
CA ARG A 44 -18.86 -12.12 12.21
C ARG A 44 -17.97 -13.17 12.90
N LYS A 45 -18.59 -14.23 13.42
CA LYS A 45 -17.92 -15.29 14.19
C LYS A 45 -16.87 -16.06 13.38
N GLU A 46 -17.08 -16.22 12.09
CA GLU A 46 -16.15 -16.90 11.19
C GLU A 46 -14.79 -16.19 11.05
N PHE A 47 -14.70 -14.94 11.55
CA PHE A 47 -13.46 -14.15 11.59
C PHE A 47 -12.92 -13.97 13.01
N ASP A 48 -13.32 -14.82 13.97
CA ASP A 48 -12.81 -14.76 15.34
C ASP A 48 -11.27 -14.69 15.35
N GLY A 49 -10.74 -13.73 16.13
CA GLY A 49 -9.33 -13.38 16.19
C GLY A 49 -8.93 -12.22 15.26
N ALA A 50 -9.70 -11.94 14.20
CA ALA A 50 -9.55 -10.79 13.30
C ALA A 50 -10.90 -10.16 12.94
N GLN A 51 -11.90 -10.30 13.82
CA GLN A 51 -13.26 -9.80 13.62
C GLN A 51 -13.33 -8.27 13.47
N ASP A 52 -12.39 -7.55 14.07
CA ASP A 52 -12.22 -6.11 13.93
C ASP A 52 -11.71 -5.75 12.53
N TYR A 53 -10.82 -6.55 11.97
CA TYR A 53 -10.30 -6.34 10.63
C TYR A 53 -11.37 -6.56 9.56
N ASP A 54 -12.13 -7.65 9.66
CA ASP A 54 -13.29 -7.92 8.83
C ASP A 54 -14.30 -6.77 8.90
N PHE A 55 -14.61 -6.32 10.11
CA PHE A 55 -15.56 -5.25 10.33
C PHE A 55 -15.10 -3.92 9.71
N VAL A 56 -13.82 -3.56 9.87
CA VAL A 56 -13.23 -2.37 9.25
C VAL A 56 -13.33 -2.46 7.73
N LEU A 57 -12.97 -3.59 7.11
CA LEU A 57 -13.02 -3.76 5.65
C LEU A 57 -14.45 -3.57 5.11
N ARG A 58 -15.45 -4.16 5.76
CA ARG A 58 -16.88 -3.98 5.38
C ARG A 58 -17.34 -2.52 5.57
N CYS A 59 -16.93 -1.87 6.65
CA CYS A 59 -17.29 -0.49 6.90
C CYS A 59 -16.67 0.47 5.88
N VAL A 60 -15.40 0.30 5.52
CA VAL A 60 -14.74 1.18 4.54
C VAL A 60 -15.30 0.99 3.13
N GLU A 61 -15.75 -0.21 2.80
CA GLU A 61 -16.41 -0.49 1.52
C GLU A 61 -17.77 0.19 1.44
N ALA A 62 -18.60 0.03 2.47
CA ALA A 62 -19.94 0.60 2.50
C ALA A 62 -19.96 2.12 2.66
N ALA A 63 -18.97 2.70 3.37
CA ALA A 63 -18.89 4.14 3.55
C ALA A 63 -18.46 4.87 2.28
N GLY A 64 -17.55 4.32 1.51
CA GLY A 64 -16.82 5.04 0.47
C GLY A 64 -15.69 5.92 1.04
N ARG A 65 -14.66 6.08 0.21
CA ARG A 65 -13.40 6.75 0.60
C ARG A 65 -13.60 8.18 1.08
N GLU A 66 -14.50 8.91 0.45
CA GLU A 66 -14.76 10.33 0.71
C GLU A 66 -15.34 10.60 2.11
N TYR A 67 -15.88 9.58 2.76
CA TYR A 67 -16.43 9.67 4.13
C TYR A 67 -15.46 9.17 5.21
N ILE A 68 -14.29 8.66 4.83
CA ILE A 68 -13.29 8.19 5.78
C ILE A 68 -12.37 9.34 6.16
N ARG A 69 -12.16 9.53 7.47
CA ARG A 69 -11.32 10.60 8.01
C ARG A 69 -10.31 10.06 8.99
N HIS A 70 -9.08 10.49 8.81
CA HIS A 70 -8.01 10.24 9.77
C HIS A 70 -7.91 11.41 10.75
N ILE A 71 -7.79 11.10 12.05
CA ILE A 71 -7.55 12.09 13.09
C ILE A 71 -6.09 11.88 13.57
N PRO A 72 -5.13 12.73 13.15
CA PRO A 72 -3.71 12.55 13.43
C PRO A 72 -3.36 12.97 14.86
N ARG A 73 -3.96 12.31 15.83
CA ARG A 73 -3.75 12.53 17.28
C ARG A 73 -3.58 11.21 17.99
N ILE A 74 -2.84 11.19 19.10
CA ILE A 74 -2.71 10.03 19.97
C ILE A 74 -3.97 9.96 20.84
N LEU A 75 -4.91 9.09 20.46
CA LEU A 75 -6.21 8.92 21.14
C LEU A 75 -6.35 7.57 21.84
N TYR A 76 -5.42 6.66 21.63
CA TYR A 76 -5.47 5.32 22.16
C TYR A 76 -4.09 4.82 22.60
N HIS A 77 -4.05 4.14 23.74
CA HIS A 77 -2.84 3.49 24.25
C HIS A 77 -3.13 2.00 24.47
N TRP A 78 -2.49 1.17 23.69
CA TRP A 78 -2.58 -0.26 23.86
C TRP A 78 -1.77 -0.70 25.08
N ARG A 79 -2.46 -1.31 26.06
CA ARG A 79 -1.80 -1.85 27.24
C ARG A 79 -1.16 -3.19 26.92
N CYS A 80 0.14 -3.29 27.13
CA CYS A 80 0.85 -4.56 27.05
C CYS A 80 0.78 -5.30 28.40
N HIS A 81 0.49 -6.58 28.37
CA HIS A 81 0.57 -7.52 29.50
C HIS A 81 0.96 -8.90 28.96
N GLN A 82 1.50 -9.77 29.84
CA GLN A 82 2.13 -11.05 29.48
C GLN A 82 1.24 -12.03 28.69
N GLU A 83 -0.08 -11.90 28.78
CA GLU A 83 -1.04 -12.73 28.04
C GLU A 83 -1.55 -12.07 26.74
N SER A 84 -1.02 -10.91 26.38
CA SER A 84 -1.46 -10.19 25.17
C SER A 84 -0.91 -10.84 23.91
N THR A 85 -1.64 -10.72 22.80
CA THR A 85 -1.20 -11.18 21.46
C THR A 85 0.12 -10.54 21.03
N ALA A 86 0.45 -9.37 21.61
CA ALA A 86 1.69 -8.66 21.33
C ALA A 86 2.95 -9.38 21.85
N GLU A 87 2.82 -10.22 22.92
CA GLU A 87 3.95 -10.94 23.50
C GLU A 87 4.14 -12.36 22.97
N ASN A 88 3.08 -13.02 22.52
CA ASN A 88 3.17 -14.36 21.92
C ASN A 88 2.38 -14.47 20.60
N PRO A 89 2.91 -13.91 19.51
CA PRO A 89 2.27 -13.95 18.20
C PRO A 89 1.99 -15.37 17.70
N ALA A 90 2.90 -16.31 17.96
CA ALA A 90 2.80 -17.69 17.46
C ALA A 90 1.62 -18.50 18.06
N SER A 91 1.10 -18.11 19.23
CA SER A 91 0.00 -18.83 19.90
C SER A 91 -1.37 -18.63 19.23
N LYS A 92 -1.49 -17.69 18.29
CA LYS A 92 -2.77 -17.30 17.67
C LYS A 92 -2.73 -17.33 16.14
N GLN A 93 -2.14 -18.37 15.56
CA GLN A 93 -2.10 -18.54 14.11
C GLN A 93 -3.50 -18.41 13.48
N TYR A 94 -4.53 -18.93 14.15
CA TYR A 94 -5.92 -18.83 13.70
C TYR A 94 -6.39 -17.38 13.45
N ALA A 95 -5.89 -16.41 14.23
CA ALA A 95 -6.25 -15.01 14.09
C ALA A 95 -5.64 -14.41 12.80
N TYR A 96 -4.40 -14.80 12.46
CA TYR A 96 -3.77 -14.39 11.22
C TYR A 96 -4.44 -15.03 10.00
N ASP A 97 -4.84 -16.29 10.10
CA ASP A 97 -5.61 -16.96 9.07
C ASP A 97 -7.01 -16.34 8.91
N ALA A 98 -7.64 -15.89 10.00
CA ALA A 98 -8.89 -15.14 9.96
C ALA A 98 -8.69 -13.77 9.25
N GLY A 99 -7.62 -13.06 9.54
CA GLY A 99 -7.28 -11.80 8.86
C GLY A 99 -7.04 -11.98 7.36
N LYS A 100 -6.35 -13.06 6.98
CA LYS A 100 -6.19 -13.44 5.56
C LYS A 100 -7.56 -13.66 4.89
N ARG A 101 -8.45 -14.45 5.51
CA ARG A 101 -9.81 -14.67 5.00
C ARG A 101 -10.63 -13.40 4.89
N ALA A 102 -10.47 -12.46 5.84
CA ALA A 102 -11.16 -11.17 5.79
C ALA A 102 -10.76 -10.35 4.56
N ILE A 103 -9.47 -10.34 4.21
CA ILE A 103 -8.99 -9.69 2.98
C ILE A 103 -9.52 -10.44 1.75
N GLU A 104 -9.48 -11.78 1.72
CA GLU A 104 -10.01 -12.57 0.60
C GLU A 104 -11.51 -12.34 0.38
N ASP A 105 -12.29 -12.20 1.45
CA ASP A 105 -13.72 -11.86 1.39
C ASP A 105 -13.92 -10.45 0.82
N PHE A 106 -13.12 -9.49 1.26
CA PHE A 106 -13.13 -8.12 0.75
C PHE A 106 -12.75 -8.04 -0.74
N LEU A 107 -11.72 -8.78 -1.18
CA LEU A 107 -11.37 -8.83 -2.61
C LEU A 107 -12.54 -9.39 -3.44
N ARG A 108 -13.21 -10.41 -2.91
CA ARG A 108 -14.36 -11.05 -3.57
C ARG A 108 -15.55 -10.10 -3.70
N SER A 109 -15.86 -9.33 -2.64
CA SER A 109 -16.96 -8.35 -2.68
C SER A 109 -16.72 -7.24 -3.71
N ARG A 110 -15.47 -6.95 -4.02
CA ARG A 110 -15.05 -5.99 -5.04
C ARG A 110 -14.81 -6.59 -6.43
N GLU A 111 -15.02 -7.89 -6.57
CA GLU A 111 -14.69 -8.62 -7.80
C GLU A 111 -13.20 -8.52 -8.21
N TRP A 112 -12.32 -8.21 -7.26
CA TRP A 112 -10.89 -8.17 -7.50
C TRP A 112 -10.30 -9.57 -7.46
N LYS A 113 -9.78 -10.02 -8.60
CA LYS A 113 -9.20 -11.34 -8.73
C LYS A 113 -7.79 -11.37 -8.18
N GLY A 114 -7.58 -12.14 -7.14
CA GLY A 114 -6.28 -12.27 -6.51
C GLY A 114 -6.29 -13.30 -5.39
N THR A 115 -5.11 -13.64 -4.92
CA THR A 115 -4.89 -14.49 -3.76
C THR A 115 -4.18 -13.70 -2.67
N VAL A 116 -4.43 -14.08 -1.42
CA VAL A 116 -3.78 -13.45 -0.26
C VAL A 116 -2.81 -14.45 0.34
N ARG A 117 -1.57 -14.02 0.57
CA ARG A 117 -0.58 -14.82 1.30
C ARG A 117 -0.09 -14.11 2.56
N HIS A 118 0.32 -14.88 3.54
CA HIS A 118 1.08 -14.36 4.67
C HIS A 118 2.46 -13.87 4.18
N THR A 119 2.96 -12.82 4.80
CA THR A 119 4.37 -12.43 4.65
C THR A 119 5.23 -13.18 5.67
N MET A 120 6.53 -12.90 5.71
CA MET A 120 7.41 -13.40 6.78
C MET A 120 7.09 -12.80 8.16
N HIS A 121 6.27 -11.76 8.21
CA HIS A 121 5.83 -11.09 9.45
C HIS A 121 4.37 -11.45 9.71
N LEU A 122 4.08 -11.99 10.89
CA LEU A 122 2.71 -12.37 11.27
C LEU A 122 1.80 -11.14 11.36
N GLY A 123 0.58 -11.27 10.83
CA GLY A 123 -0.38 -10.16 10.76
C GLY A 123 -0.16 -9.18 9.60
N PHE A 124 0.82 -9.48 8.73
CA PHE A 124 1.06 -8.76 7.49
C PHE A 124 0.84 -9.66 6.29
N TYR A 125 0.16 -9.14 5.28
CA TYR A 125 -0.33 -9.89 4.13
C TYR A 125 0.17 -9.31 2.82
N ARG A 126 0.10 -10.12 1.78
CA ARG A 126 0.36 -9.71 0.41
C ARG A 126 -0.81 -10.15 -0.46
N VAL A 127 -1.35 -9.22 -1.23
CA VAL A 127 -2.31 -9.51 -2.30
C VAL A 127 -1.55 -9.72 -3.60
N GLU A 128 -1.78 -10.85 -4.25
CA GLU A 128 -1.26 -11.21 -5.57
C GLU A 128 -2.40 -11.18 -6.57
N TYR A 129 -2.51 -10.12 -7.33
CA TYR A 129 -3.57 -9.93 -8.33
C TYR A 129 -3.33 -10.78 -9.58
N GLN A 130 -4.40 -11.26 -10.22
CA GLN A 130 -4.33 -12.14 -11.40
C GLN A 130 -5.17 -11.54 -12.55
N PRO A 131 -4.58 -11.23 -13.75
CA PRO A 131 -3.16 -11.45 -14.08
C PRO A 131 -2.20 -10.45 -13.42
N ASP A 132 -2.65 -9.24 -13.11
CA ASP A 132 -1.92 -8.18 -12.40
C ASP A 132 -2.87 -7.17 -11.77
N LEU A 133 -2.34 -6.18 -11.06
CA LEU A 133 -3.12 -5.18 -10.34
C LEU A 133 -3.90 -4.28 -11.31
N LEU A 134 -3.26 -3.76 -12.35
CA LEU A 134 -3.91 -2.82 -13.29
C LEU A 134 -5.11 -3.46 -14.00
N SER A 135 -5.02 -4.74 -14.33
CA SER A 135 -6.13 -5.47 -14.96
C SER A 135 -7.32 -5.71 -14.02
N ASN A 136 -7.11 -5.62 -12.72
CA ASN A 136 -8.15 -5.85 -11.70
C ASN A 136 -8.70 -4.57 -11.07
N ARG A 137 -7.96 -3.49 -11.17
CA ARG A 137 -8.20 -2.25 -10.45
C ARG A 137 -8.41 -1.09 -11.43
N PRO A 138 -9.64 -0.90 -11.95
CA PRO A 138 -9.93 0.20 -12.88
C PRO A 138 -9.77 1.59 -12.26
N ASP A 139 -9.73 1.67 -10.94
CA ASP A 139 -9.45 2.89 -10.19
C ASP A 139 -7.93 3.21 -10.10
N THR A 140 -7.06 2.32 -10.56
CA THR A 140 -5.61 2.45 -10.48
C THR A 140 -5.00 2.48 -11.88
N ALA A 141 -4.21 3.51 -12.16
CA ALA A 141 -3.60 3.66 -13.48
C ALA A 141 -2.07 3.47 -13.48
N VAL A 142 -1.43 3.49 -12.32
CA VAL A 142 0.03 3.34 -12.20
C VAL A 142 0.39 2.44 -11.02
N VAL A 143 1.33 1.53 -11.25
CA VAL A 143 1.98 0.74 -10.20
C VAL A 143 3.48 1.01 -10.26
N GLY A 144 4.03 1.60 -9.21
CA GLY A 144 5.47 1.87 -9.08
C GLY A 144 6.18 0.83 -8.21
N GLY A 145 7.50 0.80 -8.29
CA GLY A 145 8.34 -0.11 -7.52
C GLY A 145 9.51 0.57 -6.82
N LYS A 146 10.46 -0.22 -6.33
CA LYS A 146 11.70 0.24 -5.71
C LYS A 146 12.78 0.48 -6.74
N LEU A 147 13.45 1.62 -6.66
CA LEU A 147 14.76 1.81 -7.28
C LEU A 147 15.86 1.44 -6.29
N ILE A 148 16.82 0.64 -6.73
CA ILE A 148 17.96 0.23 -5.90
C ILE A 148 19.29 0.44 -6.64
N ASN A 149 20.34 0.67 -5.89
CA ASN A 149 21.71 0.73 -6.42
C ASN A 149 22.42 -0.64 -6.42
N LYS A 150 23.67 -0.67 -6.89
CA LYS A 150 24.50 -1.88 -6.93
C LYS A 150 24.70 -2.55 -5.56
N LYS A 151 24.56 -1.80 -4.45
CA LYS A 151 24.67 -2.31 -3.06
C LYS A 151 23.32 -2.74 -2.48
N ASN A 152 22.28 -2.88 -3.32
CA ASN A 152 20.91 -3.20 -2.91
C ASN A 152 20.31 -2.21 -1.90
N LYS A 153 20.73 -0.95 -1.92
CA LYS A 153 20.12 0.12 -1.14
C LYS A 153 19.08 0.86 -1.97
N ILE A 154 17.96 1.20 -1.35
CA ILE A 154 16.88 1.97 -1.97
C ILE A 154 17.41 3.37 -2.28
N THR A 155 17.21 3.82 -3.50
CA THR A 155 17.61 5.13 -4.00
C THR A 155 16.43 5.98 -4.45
N GLY A 156 15.23 5.39 -4.51
CA GLY A 156 13.99 6.04 -4.94
C GLY A 156 12.87 5.03 -5.15
N GLY A 157 11.90 5.41 -5.94
CA GLY A 157 10.77 4.54 -6.35
C GLY A 157 9.44 4.97 -5.76
N ILE A 158 9.45 5.60 -4.58
CA ILE A 158 8.29 6.25 -3.94
C ILE A 158 8.76 7.55 -3.32
N TYR A 159 7.95 8.60 -3.41
CA TYR A 159 8.25 9.91 -2.85
C TYR A 159 7.01 10.51 -2.18
N ASN A 160 7.23 11.34 -1.17
CA ASN A 160 6.20 12.21 -0.61
C ASN A 160 6.02 13.46 -1.49
N GLN A 161 5.12 14.36 -1.11
CA GLN A 161 4.84 15.61 -1.84
C GLN A 161 6.08 16.51 -1.98
N ASP A 162 7.00 16.46 -1.03
CA ASP A 162 8.26 17.23 -1.08
C ASP A 162 9.32 16.58 -1.99
N GLY A 163 9.02 15.43 -2.62
CA GLY A 163 9.96 14.68 -3.45
C GLY A 163 10.98 13.86 -2.66
N VAL A 164 10.74 13.65 -1.35
CA VAL A 164 11.64 12.88 -0.48
C VAL A 164 11.24 11.42 -0.48
N CYS A 165 12.19 10.52 -0.75
CA CYS A 165 11.98 9.09 -0.61
C CYS A 165 12.05 8.68 0.88
N PRO A 166 10.94 8.18 1.48
CA PRO A 166 10.89 7.86 2.91
C PRO A 166 11.77 6.65 3.28
N TYR A 167 12.20 5.87 2.30
CA TYR A 167 13.00 4.65 2.50
C TYR A 167 14.43 4.78 1.98
N LEU A 168 14.87 5.99 1.65
CA LEU A 168 16.19 6.26 1.08
C LEU A 168 17.32 5.67 1.94
N GLY A 169 18.23 4.95 1.29
CA GLY A 169 19.42 4.36 1.94
C GLY A 169 19.18 3.05 2.67
N LEU A 170 17.93 2.64 2.91
CA LEU A 170 17.62 1.33 3.50
C LEU A 170 18.03 0.20 2.54
N HIS A 171 18.47 -0.92 3.09
CA HIS A 171 18.68 -2.13 2.29
C HIS A 171 17.32 -2.64 1.79
N ARG A 172 17.23 -3.12 0.54
CA ARG A 172 15.98 -3.56 -0.10
C ARG A 172 15.18 -4.59 0.70
N ALA A 173 15.85 -5.41 1.50
CA ALA A 173 15.23 -6.43 2.33
C ALA A 173 14.80 -5.92 3.72
N TYR A 174 15.17 -4.68 4.08
CA TYR A 174 14.76 -4.10 5.35
C TYR A 174 13.34 -3.53 5.23
N SER A 175 12.47 -3.95 6.12
CA SER A 175 11.05 -3.64 6.04
C SER A 175 10.66 -2.24 6.53
N GLY A 176 11.58 -1.52 7.20
CA GLY A 176 11.33 -0.18 7.70
C GLY A 176 10.38 -0.11 8.90
N TYR A 177 9.97 1.10 9.23
CA TYR A 177 9.01 1.37 10.30
C TYR A 177 7.67 0.68 10.02
N LEU A 178 7.19 -0.14 10.96
CA LEU A 178 5.95 -0.92 10.82
C LEU A 178 5.87 -1.71 9.50
N HIS A 179 7.01 -2.20 9.03
CA HIS A 179 7.17 -2.98 7.79
C HIS A 179 6.75 -2.23 6.50
N ARG A 180 6.50 -0.93 6.54
CA ARG A 180 5.97 -0.16 5.40
C ARG A 180 6.85 -0.17 4.16
N ALA A 181 8.16 -0.34 4.31
CA ALA A 181 9.06 -0.46 3.17
C ALA A 181 8.92 -1.81 2.43
N SER A 182 8.09 -2.74 2.91
CA SER A 182 7.81 -4.04 2.31
C SER A 182 6.32 -4.29 2.03
N LEU A 183 5.45 -3.30 2.28
CA LEU A 183 4.00 -3.42 2.11
C LEU A 183 3.53 -2.63 0.90
N MET A 184 2.64 -3.24 0.11
CA MET A 184 1.92 -2.55 -0.96
C MET A 184 1.06 -1.44 -0.36
N GLN A 185 1.06 -0.27 -0.99
CA GLN A 185 0.33 0.90 -0.51
C GLN A 185 0.05 1.88 -1.64
N GLU A 186 -1.02 2.66 -1.52
CA GLU A 186 -1.20 3.82 -2.37
C GLU A 186 -0.04 4.81 -2.14
N ALA A 187 0.40 5.44 -3.21
CA ALA A 187 1.47 6.41 -3.19
C ALA A 187 1.03 7.72 -3.86
N GLU A 188 1.59 8.82 -3.42
CA GLU A 188 1.39 10.11 -4.08
C GLU A 188 2.24 10.22 -5.34
N ILE A 189 3.49 9.80 -5.24
CA ILE A 189 4.45 9.86 -6.34
C ILE A 189 5.23 8.54 -6.39
N VAL A 190 5.26 7.92 -7.55
CA VAL A 190 6.15 6.81 -7.87
C VAL A 190 7.12 7.20 -8.98
N ASP A 191 8.29 6.61 -8.97
CA ASP A 191 9.33 6.96 -9.94
C ASP A 191 9.01 6.38 -11.32
N VAL A 192 8.96 7.24 -12.32
CA VAL A 192 8.69 6.86 -13.71
C VAL A 192 9.68 5.83 -14.28
N ARG A 193 10.86 5.70 -13.67
CA ARG A 193 11.89 4.70 -14.06
C ARG A 193 11.59 3.31 -13.55
N CYS A 194 10.64 3.16 -12.60
CA CYS A 194 10.26 1.85 -12.06
C CYS A 194 8.74 1.80 -11.87
N MET A 195 8.00 1.70 -12.97
CA MET A 195 6.53 1.65 -12.91
C MET A 195 5.96 0.80 -14.05
N LYS A 196 4.70 0.46 -13.89
CA LYS A 196 3.77 0.03 -14.95
C LYS A 196 2.65 1.05 -15.02
N ALA A 197 2.23 1.41 -16.22
CA ALA A 197 1.14 2.34 -16.44
C ALA A 197 0.03 1.67 -17.26
N SER A 198 -1.24 2.05 -17.00
CA SER A 198 -2.34 1.75 -17.90
C SER A 198 -2.14 2.48 -19.24
N PRO A 199 -2.82 2.08 -20.30
CA PRO A 199 -2.74 2.79 -21.59
C PRO A 199 -3.03 4.28 -21.44
N GLU A 200 -4.04 4.66 -20.68
CA GLU A 200 -4.46 6.04 -20.47
C GLU A 200 -3.41 6.85 -19.68
N ALA A 201 -2.76 6.23 -18.68
CA ALA A 201 -1.67 6.88 -17.97
C ALA A 201 -0.39 6.96 -18.82
N ALA A 202 -0.14 5.98 -19.68
CA ALA A 202 0.96 6.01 -20.63
C ALA A 202 0.83 7.20 -21.60
N GLU A 203 -0.39 7.46 -22.13
CA GLU A 203 -0.67 8.61 -23.00
C GLU A 203 -0.31 9.94 -22.32
N ILE A 204 -0.60 10.11 -21.03
CA ILE A 204 -0.21 11.32 -20.29
C ILE A 204 1.31 11.52 -20.31
N LEU A 205 2.06 10.45 -20.07
CA LEU A 205 3.52 10.54 -20.05
C LEU A 205 4.09 10.79 -21.46
N GLU A 206 3.50 10.19 -22.49
CA GLU A 206 3.87 10.41 -23.89
C GLU A 206 3.64 11.88 -24.31
N GLU A 207 2.50 12.46 -23.92
CA GLU A 207 2.22 13.89 -24.13
C GLU A 207 3.25 14.79 -23.44
N MET A 208 3.64 14.46 -22.21
CA MET A 208 4.63 15.23 -21.44
C MET A 208 6.03 15.18 -22.06
N LEU A 209 6.41 14.05 -22.60
CA LEU A 209 7.76 13.80 -23.11
C LEU A 209 7.90 14.05 -24.61
N GLY A 210 6.81 14.04 -25.36
CA GLY A 210 6.82 14.03 -26.83
C GLY A 210 7.38 12.72 -27.42
N LEU A 211 7.34 11.63 -26.68
CA LEU A 211 7.98 10.36 -26.98
C LEU A 211 7.08 9.20 -26.57
N PRO A 212 7.05 8.07 -27.34
CA PRO A 212 6.24 6.92 -26.97
C PRO A 212 6.77 6.26 -25.69
N TYR A 213 5.86 5.92 -24.79
CA TYR A 213 6.16 5.12 -23.61
C TYR A 213 6.26 3.64 -23.99
N LEU A 214 7.48 3.12 -24.03
CA LEU A 214 7.76 1.73 -24.39
C LEU A 214 7.84 0.79 -23.18
N GLY A 215 7.35 1.23 -22.03
CA GLY A 215 7.41 0.48 -20.78
C GLY A 215 7.02 -0.99 -20.92
N ASN A 216 7.78 -1.88 -20.29
CA ASN A 216 7.52 -3.34 -20.15
C ASN A 216 7.64 -4.20 -21.41
N ARG A 217 8.16 -3.72 -22.56
CA ARG A 217 8.23 -4.52 -23.79
C ARG A 217 9.36 -5.54 -23.85
N LYS A 218 10.39 -5.47 -22.99
CA LYS A 218 11.45 -6.49 -22.91
C LYS A 218 11.81 -6.81 -21.46
N ASN A 219 11.45 -8.00 -21.00
CA ASN A 219 11.87 -8.58 -19.71
C ASN A 219 11.58 -7.73 -18.46
N GLY A 220 10.51 -6.94 -18.46
CA GLY A 220 10.13 -6.11 -17.32
C GLY A 220 11.09 -4.95 -17.04
N ARG A 221 11.99 -4.60 -17.96
CA ARG A 221 12.86 -3.43 -17.87
C ARG A 221 12.24 -2.27 -18.61
N PHE A 222 12.27 -1.11 -17.97
CA PHE A 222 11.94 0.15 -18.63
C PHE A 222 13.02 0.48 -19.65
N ASP A 223 12.68 0.37 -20.93
CA ASP A 223 13.58 0.78 -22.00
C ASP A 223 13.25 2.24 -22.39
N TRP A 224 13.89 3.16 -21.71
CA TRP A 224 13.83 4.59 -22.04
C TRP A 224 14.67 4.94 -23.26
N GLN A 225 14.90 4.03 -24.17
CA GLN A 225 15.66 4.14 -25.40
C GLN A 225 16.30 5.53 -25.64
N GLY A 226 17.29 5.90 -24.83
CA GLY A 226 18.18 7.04 -25.08
C GLY A 226 17.56 8.43 -25.23
N SER A 227 16.26 8.58 -25.07
CA SER A 227 15.52 9.80 -25.39
C SER A 227 15.29 10.71 -24.19
N ILE A 228 15.41 10.21 -22.96
CA ILE A 228 15.41 11.07 -21.78
C ILE A 228 16.86 11.43 -21.47
N ARG A 229 17.15 12.72 -21.46
CA ARG A 229 18.51 13.27 -21.27
C ARG A 229 19.04 12.88 -19.88
N GLU A 230 20.35 12.65 -19.79
CA GLU A 230 21.05 12.40 -18.49
C GLU A 230 20.79 13.50 -17.44
N SER A 231 20.45 14.73 -17.90
CA SER A 231 20.11 15.88 -17.07
C SER A 231 18.66 15.94 -16.59
N THR A 232 17.83 14.92 -16.85
CA THR A 232 16.42 14.94 -16.46
C THR A 232 16.28 14.83 -14.94
N ASP A 233 15.56 15.75 -14.33
CA ASP A 233 15.10 15.60 -12.95
C ASP A 233 13.92 14.60 -12.90
N TYR A 234 14.27 13.35 -12.62
CA TYR A 234 13.28 12.28 -12.58
C TYR A 234 12.28 12.38 -11.43
N VAL A 235 12.64 13.05 -10.33
CA VAL A 235 11.72 13.26 -9.20
C VAL A 235 10.67 14.26 -9.61
N GLU A 236 11.07 15.37 -10.26
CA GLU A 236 10.14 16.38 -10.75
C GLU A 236 9.24 15.84 -11.87
N LEU A 237 9.81 15.15 -12.86
CA LEU A 237 9.03 14.47 -13.90
C LEU A 237 8.01 13.49 -13.30
N SER A 238 8.42 12.70 -12.32
CA SER A 238 7.53 11.75 -11.63
C SER A 238 6.42 12.46 -10.88
N ARG A 239 6.72 13.60 -10.24
CA ARG A 239 5.73 14.43 -9.54
C ARG A 239 4.68 14.95 -10.50
N GLU A 240 5.09 15.62 -11.57
CA GLU A 240 4.18 16.19 -12.58
C GLU A 240 3.31 15.11 -13.22
N PHE A 241 3.91 13.97 -13.59
CA PHE A 241 3.20 12.84 -14.15
C PHE A 241 2.15 12.29 -13.17
N CYS A 242 2.56 11.96 -11.95
CA CYS A 242 1.67 11.40 -10.93
C CYS A 242 0.55 12.39 -10.53
N GLU A 243 0.83 13.68 -10.54
CA GLU A 243 -0.20 14.70 -10.32
C GLU A 243 -1.26 14.69 -11.41
N LYS A 244 -0.86 14.67 -12.70
CA LYS A 244 -1.79 14.58 -13.85
C LYS A 244 -2.64 13.30 -13.80
N VAL A 245 -2.05 12.18 -13.42
CA VAL A 245 -2.77 10.91 -13.23
C VAL A 245 -3.86 11.05 -12.15
N ARG A 246 -3.50 11.62 -10.99
CA ARG A 246 -4.45 11.83 -9.88
C ARG A 246 -5.54 12.86 -10.22
N GLN A 247 -5.23 13.91 -10.98
CA GLN A 247 -6.20 14.90 -11.46
C GLN A 247 -7.28 14.28 -12.36
N ARG A 248 -6.96 13.16 -13.03
CA ARG A 248 -7.95 12.37 -13.78
C ARG A 248 -8.74 11.38 -12.92
N GLY A 249 -8.55 11.40 -11.61
CA GLY A 249 -9.28 10.56 -10.64
C GLY A 249 -8.68 9.17 -10.42
N TRP A 250 -7.56 8.84 -11.06
CA TRP A 250 -6.91 7.54 -10.89
C TRP A 250 -5.97 7.52 -9.69
N ARG A 251 -5.78 6.31 -9.17
CA ARG A 251 -4.83 6.02 -8.08
C ARG A 251 -3.51 5.54 -8.60
N ILE A 252 -2.53 5.68 -7.72
CA ILE A 252 -1.17 5.22 -7.91
C ILE A 252 -0.86 4.29 -6.74
N VAL A 253 -0.36 3.10 -7.04
CA VAL A 253 0.02 2.09 -6.04
C VAL A 253 1.53 1.88 -6.11
N TRP A 254 2.15 1.77 -4.95
CA TRP A 254 3.55 1.36 -4.85
C TRP A 254 3.63 -0.10 -4.42
N ASP A 255 4.27 -0.91 -5.26
CA ASP A 255 4.55 -2.33 -5.01
C ASP A 255 6.03 -2.53 -4.69
N PRO A 256 6.39 -2.79 -3.42
CA PRO A 256 7.78 -2.96 -3.01
C PRO A 256 8.46 -4.23 -3.56
N GLU A 257 7.72 -5.17 -4.13
CA GLU A 257 8.29 -6.36 -4.77
C GLU A 257 8.71 -6.10 -6.21
N MET A 258 8.14 -5.06 -6.84
CA MET A 258 8.64 -4.56 -8.11
C MET A 258 9.94 -3.78 -7.86
N VAL A 259 11.03 -4.20 -8.48
CA VAL A 259 12.37 -3.63 -8.21
C VAL A 259 13.11 -3.40 -9.52
N GLU A 260 13.62 -2.19 -9.69
CA GLU A 260 14.53 -1.83 -10.79
C GLU A 260 15.89 -1.43 -10.23
N LYS A 261 16.96 -1.90 -10.90
CA LYS A 261 18.34 -1.62 -10.50
C LYS A 261 18.91 -0.53 -11.40
N ILE A 262 19.19 0.61 -10.80
CA ILE A 262 19.84 1.72 -11.49
C ILE A 262 21.32 1.81 -11.13
N ASN A 263 22.12 2.28 -12.09
CA ASN A 263 23.59 2.42 -11.93
C ASN A 263 23.94 3.70 -11.18
#